data_9804db4fb0b6fd397a9d99ea52328135
#
_entry.id   9804db4fb0b6fd397a9d99ea52328135
#
_cell.length_a   1.000
_cell.length_b   1.000
_cell.length_c   1.000
_cell.angle_alpha   90.00
_cell.angle_beta   90.00
_cell.angle_gamma   90.00
#
_symmetry.space_group_name_H-M   'P 1'
#
loop_
_entity.id
_entity.type
_entity.pdbx_description
1 polymer ?
#
loop_
_entity_poly.entity_id
_entity_poly.type
_entity_poly.pdbx_seq_one_letter_code
_entity_poly.pdbx_strand_id
1 'polypeptide(L)'
;MNIFGAMYDKTMQWSKHRFAVFWLSFVSFIEAIFFPIPPDVMLIPMSMSKPKSAFRFALYTAVASVVGGMIGYAIGYYAFDCVQGYIQQWGYQAAWEQAMAWFKEWGVLVVFVAGFSPIPYKVFTICAGVMQMAFIPFVITAFVSRFARFILVAKLAAWGGEKFAAKLRKSIEVIGWSVVALAVIIYIILK
;
A
#
# COMPACT_ATOMS: atom_id res chain seq x y z
N MET A 1 -19.22 -17.22 9.67
CA MET A 1 -18.59 -16.21 10.55
C MET A 1 -17.87 -15.19 9.67
N ASN A 2 -18.35 -13.94 9.62
CA ASN A 2 -17.70 -12.88 8.80
C ASN A 2 -16.53 -12.26 9.56
N ILE A 3 -15.37 -12.92 9.53
CA ILE A 3 -14.16 -12.44 10.21
C ILE A 3 -13.78 -11.03 9.72
N PHE A 4 -13.84 -10.79 8.42
CA PHE A 4 -13.58 -9.47 7.83
C PHE A 4 -14.59 -8.40 8.26
N GLY A 5 -15.88 -8.76 8.44
CA GLY A 5 -16.89 -7.86 8.98
C GLY A 5 -16.57 -7.44 10.41
N ALA A 6 -16.26 -8.40 11.28
CA ALA A 6 -15.90 -8.12 12.67
C ALA A 6 -14.62 -7.26 12.81
N MET A 7 -13.62 -7.50 11.97
CA MET A 7 -12.40 -6.70 11.92
C MET A 7 -12.69 -5.26 11.45
N TYR A 8 -13.55 -5.12 10.44
CA TYR A 8 -14.00 -3.82 9.95
C TYR A 8 -14.73 -3.02 11.04
N ASP A 9 -15.70 -3.63 11.72
CA ASP A 9 -16.48 -2.99 12.78
C ASP A 9 -15.59 -2.55 13.94
N LYS A 10 -14.61 -3.37 14.32
CA LYS A 10 -13.65 -3.04 15.35
C LYS A 10 -12.75 -1.86 14.95
N THR A 11 -12.28 -1.83 13.70
CA THR A 11 -11.49 -0.74 13.16
C THR A 11 -12.30 0.57 13.13
N MET A 12 -13.59 0.48 12.80
CA MET A 12 -14.50 1.61 12.83
C MET A 12 -14.75 2.13 14.27
N GLN A 13 -14.81 1.24 15.27
CA GLN A 13 -14.88 1.64 16.69
C GLN A 13 -13.60 2.41 17.10
N TRP A 14 -12.42 2.00 16.65
CA TRP A 14 -11.17 2.68 16.94
C TRP A 14 -11.12 4.10 16.36
N SER A 15 -11.79 4.35 15.22
CA SER A 15 -11.87 5.69 14.63
C SER A 15 -12.58 6.72 15.52
N LYS A 16 -13.44 6.27 16.43
CA LYS A 16 -14.19 7.10 17.39
C LYS A 16 -13.47 7.27 18.74
N HIS A 17 -12.41 6.53 18.97
CA HIS A 17 -11.68 6.54 20.24
C HIS A 17 -10.84 7.81 20.40
N ARG A 18 -10.54 8.21 21.64
CA ARG A 18 -9.68 9.39 21.95
C ARG A 18 -8.28 9.27 21.34
N PHE A 19 -7.77 8.06 21.16
CA PHE A 19 -6.49 7.74 20.51
C PHE A 19 -6.66 7.33 19.04
N ALA A 20 -7.69 7.81 18.35
CA ALA A 20 -7.97 7.42 16.96
C ALA A 20 -6.78 7.66 16.01
N VAL A 21 -6.01 8.72 16.22
CA VAL A 21 -4.81 9.01 15.40
C VAL A 21 -3.74 7.95 15.59
N PHE A 22 -3.52 7.50 16.82
CA PHE A 22 -2.58 6.41 17.11
C PHE A 22 -3.03 5.11 16.41
N TRP A 23 -4.32 4.75 16.54
CA TRP A 23 -4.85 3.56 15.89
C TRP A 23 -4.81 3.64 14.37
N LEU A 24 -5.09 4.81 13.79
CA LEU A 24 -4.96 5.05 12.35
C LEU A 24 -3.51 4.81 11.88
N SER A 25 -2.54 5.38 12.59
CA SER A 25 -1.11 5.18 12.29
C SER A 25 -0.70 3.72 12.46
N PHE A 26 -1.15 3.07 13.54
CA PHE A 26 -0.85 1.66 13.80
C PHE A 26 -1.42 0.73 12.72
N VAL A 27 -2.69 0.93 12.34
CA VAL A 27 -3.32 0.16 11.25
C VAL A 27 -2.58 0.38 9.93
N SER A 28 -2.19 1.62 9.62
CA SER A 28 -1.44 1.94 8.41
C SER A 28 -0.05 1.30 8.40
N PHE A 29 0.61 1.25 9.55
CA PHE A 29 1.91 0.61 9.71
C PHE A 29 1.82 -0.90 9.48
N ILE A 30 0.89 -1.59 10.17
CA ILE A 30 0.77 -3.04 10.04
C ILE A 30 0.18 -3.47 8.68
N GLU A 31 -0.67 -2.63 8.05
CA GLU A 31 -1.17 -2.87 6.69
C GLU A 31 -0.03 -2.94 5.69
N ALA A 32 0.93 -2.02 5.79
CA ALA A 32 2.08 -1.98 4.91
C ALA A 32 3.00 -3.22 5.03
N ILE A 33 2.89 -3.99 6.14
CA ILE A 33 3.67 -5.22 6.37
C ILE A 33 2.86 -6.45 5.96
N PHE A 34 1.67 -6.68 6.56
CA PHE A 34 0.90 -7.92 6.35
C PHE A 34 -0.62 -7.79 6.49
N PHE A 35 -1.13 -6.71 7.11
CA PHE A 35 -2.54 -6.62 7.48
C PHE A 35 -3.43 -6.40 6.25
N PRO A 36 -4.62 -7.05 6.15
CA PRO A 36 -5.45 -6.99 4.95
C PRO A 36 -6.41 -5.79 4.88
N ILE A 37 -6.63 -5.08 6.01
CA ILE A 37 -7.59 -3.97 6.06
C ILE A 37 -6.89 -2.65 5.78
N PRO A 38 -7.32 -1.90 4.74
CA PRO A 38 -6.71 -0.63 4.40
C PRO A 38 -7.01 0.43 5.48
N PRO A 39 -6.07 1.34 5.76
CA PRO A 39 -6.26 2.43 6.72
C PRO A 39 -7.34 3.42 6.30
N ASP A 40 -7.76 3.38 5.03
CA ASP A 40 -8.86 4.19 4.48
C ASP A 40 -10.17 4.00 5.27
N VAL A 41 -10.39 2.81 5.85
CA VAL A 41 -11.55 2.52 6.73
C VAL A 41 -11.63 3.47 7.92
N MET A 42 -10.49 3.89 8.47
CA MET A 42 -10.42 4.87 9.56
C MET A 42 -10.21 6.29 9.03
N LEU A 43 -9.38 6.46 8.01
CA LEU A 43 -9.02 7.76 7.45
C LEU A 43 -10.24 8.51 6.94
N ILE A 44 -11.15 7.83 6.24
CA ILE A 44 -12.37 8.42 5.67
C ILE A 44 -13.27 9.00 6.75
N PRO A 45 -13.80 8.23 7.73
CA PRO A 45 -14.71 8.77 8.75
C PRO A 45 -14.04 9.81 9.66
N MET A 46 -12.74 9.67 9.94
CA MET A 46 -12.01 10.67 10.71
C MET A 46 -11.88 12.01 9.96
N SER A 47 -11.61 11.96 8.66
CA SER A 47 -11.51 13.15 7.80
C SER A 47 -12.87 13.83 7.60
N MET A 48 -13.95 13.06 7.54
CA MET A 48 -15.32 13.59 7.48
C MET A 48 -15.72 14.28 8.79
N SER A 49 -15.41 13.66 9.93
CA SER A 49 -15.76 14.22 11.24
C SER A 49 -14.94 15.45 11.63
N LYS A 50 -13.69 15.54 11.15
CA LYS A 50 -12.77 16.66 11.42
C LYS A 50 -12.07 17.14 10.14
N PRO A 51 -12.78 17.83 9.22
CA PRO A 51 -12.24 18.23 7.90
C PRO A 51 -10.96 19.06 7.98
N LYS A 52 -10.87 19.97 8.96
CA LYS A 52 -9.67 20.81 9.19
C LYS A 52 -8.42 19.99 9.55
N SER A 53 -8.58 18.77 10.06
CA SER A 53 -7.48 17.88 10.44
C SER A 53 -7.16 16.82 9.37
N ALA A 54 -7.88 16.78 8.25
CA ALA A 54 -7.69 15.78 7.20
C ALA A 54 -6.24 15.69 6.68
N PHE A 55 -5.57 16.84 6.54
CA PHE A 55 -4.15 16.89 6.16
C PHE A 55 -3.25 16.15 7.17
N ARG A 56 -3.45 16.40 8.47
CA ARG A 56 -2.67 15.76 9.53
C ARG A 56 -2.91 14.24 9.56
N PHE A 57 -4.16 13.81 9.39
CA PHE A 57 -4.50 12.40 9.33
C PHE A 57 -3.82 11.70 8.14
N ALA A 58 -3.86 12.31 6.96
CA ALA A 58 -3.16 11.81 5.78
C ALA A 58 -1.64 11.71 5.98
N LEU A 59 -1.04 12.73 6.61
CA LEU A 59 0.40 12.76 6.90
C LEU A 59 0.80 11.63 7.86
N TYR A 60 0.10 11.48 9.00
CA TYR A 60 0.39 10.40 9.96
C TYR A 60 0.21 9.01 9.34
N THR A 61 -0.84 8.82 8.54
CA THR A 61 -1.09 7.60 7.80
C THR A 61 0.05 7.29 6.83
N ALA A 62 0.50 8.29 6.06
CA ALA A 62 1.59 8.14 5.09
C ALA A 62 2.92 7.80 5.77
N VAL A 63 3.29 8.54 6.81
CA VAL A 63 4.54 8.27 7.57
C VAL A 63 4.53 6.87 8.15
N ALA A 64 3.45 6.47 8.81
CA ALA A 64 3.32 5.13 9.38
C ALA A 64 3.38 4.03 8.32
N SER A 65 2.72 4.24 7.17
CA SER A 65 2.78 3.32 6.03
C SER A 65 4.18 3.17 5.45
N VAL A 66 4.92 4.27 5.34
CA VAL A 66 6.30 4.23 4.83
C VAL A 66 7.22 3.49 5.80
N VAL A 67 7.08 3.72 7.11
CA VAL A 67 7.85 2.97 8.12
C VAL A 67 7.55 1.47 8.04
N GLY A 68 6.29 1.07 7.87
CA GLY A 68 5.93 -0.32 7.59
C GLY A 68 6.53 -0.84 6.26
N GLY A 69 6.52 -0.01 5.22
CA GLY A 69 7.15 -0.32 3.93
C GLY A 69 8.66 -0.50 4.01
N MET A 70 9.35 0.27 4.88
CA MET A 70 10.78 0.09 5.15
C MET A 70 11.07 -1.27 5.77
N ILE A 71 10.19 -1.77 6.63
CA ILE A 71 10.31 -3.14 7.17
C ILE A 71 10.09 -4.16 6.05
N GLY A 72 9.08 -3.98 5.18
CA GLY A 72 8.89 -4.84 4.01
C GLY A 72 10.11 -4.86 3.10
N TYR A 73 10.71 -3.70 2.85
CA TYR A 73 11.97 -3.57 2.11
C TYR A 73 13.10 -4.32 2.79
N ALA A 74 13.28 -4.16 4.11
CA ALA A 74 14.33 -4.86 4.85
C ALA A 74 14.14 -6.39 4.79
N ILE A 75 12.90 -6.88 4.94
CA ILE A 75 12.59 -8.30 4.79
C ILE A 75 13.02 -8.80 3.39
N GLY A 76 12.67 -8.07 2.32
CA GLY A 76 13.08 -8.40 0.96
C GLY A 76 14.60 -8.36 0.77
N TYR A 77 15.25 -7.35 1.30
CA TYR A 77 16.70 -7.17 1.19
C TYR A 77 17.48 -8.33 1.83
N TYR A 78 17.10 -8.73 3.05
CA TYR A 78 17.74 -9.86 3.75
C TYR A 78 17.32 -11.24 3.21
N ALA A 79 16.16 -11.33 2.56
CA ALA A 79 15.74 -12.56 1.88
C ALA A 79 16.40 -12.76 0.50
N PHE A 80 17.18 -11.80 0.02
CA PHE A 80 17.80 -11.83 -1.31
C PHE A 80 18.61 -13.08 -1.56
N ASP A 81 19.48 -13.47 -0.61
CA ASP A 81 20.35 -14.66 -0.75
C ASP A 81 19.54 -15.95 -0.88
N CYS A 82 18.45 -16.09 -0.14
CA CYS A 82 17.55 -17.22 -0.26
C CYS A 82 16.88 -17.27 -1.64
N VAL A 83 16.41 -16.13 -2.12
CA VAL A 83 15.75 -16.01 -3.43
C VAL A 83 16.74 -16.32 -4.56
N GLN A 84 17.97 -15.82 -4.49
CA GLN A 84 19.01 -16.05 -5.47
C GLN A 84 19.35 -17.54 -5.60
N GLY A 85 19.45 -18.26 -4.50
CA GLY A 85 19.69 -19.71 -4.48
C GLY A 85 18.63 -20.50 -5.27
N TYR A 86 17.35 -20.18 -5.07
CA TYR A 86 16.25 -20.83 -5.82
C TYR A 86 16.24 -20.46 -7.30
N ILE A 87 16.55 -19.20 -7.65
CA ILE A 87 16.63 -18.75 -9.07
C ILE A 87 17.68 -19.53 -9.83
N GLN A 88 18.85 -19.75 -9.23
CA GLN A 88 19.92 -20.57 -9.84
C GLN A 88 19.52 -22.03 -10.01
N GLN A 89 18.90 -22.64 -8.97
CA GLN A 89 18.46 -24.04 -9.01
C GLN A 89 17.39 -24.29 -10.07
N TRP A 90 16.51 -23.34 -10.32
CA TRP A 90 15.42 -23.48 -11.25
C TRP A 90 15.71 -22.96 -12.66
N GLY A 91 16.92 -22.43 -12.90
CA GLY A 91 17.34 -21.97 -14.22
C GLY A 91 16.71 -20.63 -14.67
N TYR A 92 16.18 -19.83 -13.75
CA TYR A 92 15.53 -18.56 -14.04
C TYR A 92 16.52 -17.37 -14.03
N GLN A 93 17.83 -17.62 -14.10
CA GLN A 93 18.85 -16.58 -13.99
C GLN A 93 18.68 -15.44 -15.02
N ALA A 94 18.45 -15.78 -16.28
CA ALA A 94 18.27 -14.77 -17.35
C ALA A 94 17.03 -13.89 -17.12
N ALA A 95 15.91 -14.50 -16.70
CA ALA A 95 14.69 -13.75 -16.36
C ALA A 95 14.88 -12.86 -15.15
N TRP A 96 15.66 -13.30 -14.17
CA TRP A 96 16.03 -12.51 -13.00
C TRP A 96 16.88 -11.29 -13.38
N GLU A 97 17.93 -11.47 -14.18
CA GLU A 97 18.81 -10.37 -14.63
C GLU A 97 18.03 -9.32 -15.43
N GLN A 98 17.12 -9.77 -16.28
CA GLN A 98 16.22 -8.87 -17.01
C GLN A 98 15.29 -8.09 -16.08
N ALA A 99 14.70 -8.76 -15.09
CA ALA A 99 13.85 -8.11 -14.09
C ALA A 99 14.64 -7.10 -13.24
N MET A 100 15.86 -7.44 -12.83
CA MET A 100 16.78 -6.54 -12.13
C MET A 100 17.14 -5.29 -12.96
N ALA A 101 17.47 -5.46 -14.23
CA ALA A 101 17.76 -4.35 -15.13
C ALA A 101 16.55 -3.43 -15.28
N TRP A 102 15.38 -4.00 -15.51
CA TRP A 102 14.12 -3.27 -15.62
C TRP A 102 13.76 -2.54 -14.32
N PHE A 103 13.91 -3.19 -13.17
CA PHE A 103 13.63 -2.56 -11.88
C PHE A 103 14.64 -1.46 -11.52
N LYS A 104 15.89 -1.60 -11.95
CA LYS A 104 16.93 -0.57 -11.80
C LYS A 104 16.60 0.70 -12.61
N GLU A 105 16.02 0.54 -13.78
CA GLU A 105 15.61 1.65 -14.64
C GLU A 105 14.28 2.28 -14.20
N TRP A 106 13.28 1.46 -13.90
CA TRP A 106 11.89 1.90 -13.66
C TRP A 106 11.41 1.72 -12.22
N GLY A 107 12.23 1.20 -11.32
CA GLY A 107 11.81 0.82 -9.96
C GLY A 107 11.20 1.98 -9.18
N VAL A 108 11.71 3.21 -9.34
CA VAL A 108 11.11 4.41 -8.72
C VAL A 108 9.69 4.61 -9.20
N LEU A 109 9.43 4.48 -10.50
CA LEU A 109 8.10 4.61 -11.08
C LEU A 109 7.18 3.48 -10.62
N VAL A 110 7.70 2.24 -10.55
CA VAL A 110 6.96 1.07 -10.07
C VAL A 110 6.51 1.27 -8.62
N VAL A 111 7.41 1.70 -7.74
CA VAL A 111 7.09 1.99 -6.33
C VAL A 111 6.09 3.15 -6.22
N PHE A 112 6.25 4.18 -7.06
CA PHE A 112 5.30 5.31 -7.10
C PHE A 112 3.89 4.85 -7.49
N VAL A 113 3.76 4.13 -8.60
CA VAL A 113 2.48 3.62 -9.09
C VAL A 113 1.85 2.66 -8.08
N ALA A 114 2.62 1.75 -7.51
CA ALA A 114 2.15 0.81 -6.49
C ALA A 114 1.66 1.52 -5.22
N GLY A 115 2.39 2.53 -4.75
CA GLY A 115 2.02 3.29 -3.56
C GLY A 115 0.76 4.14 -3.74
N PHE A 116 0.48 4.60 -4.96
CA PHE A 116 -0.72 5.36 -5.30
C PHE A 116 -1.92 4.45 -5.65
N SER A 117 -1.65 3.30 -6.23
CA SER A 117 -2.65 2.33 -6.68
C SER A 117 -3.31 1.56 -5.50
N PRO A 118 -4.49 0.96 -5.70
CA PRO A 118 -5.10 0.04 -4.75
C PRO A 118 -4.42 -1.34 -4.69
N ILE A 119 -3.36 -1.55 -5.45
CA ILE A 119 -2.57 -2.79 -5.44
C ILE A 119 -1.88 -2.97 -4.08
N PRO A 120 -1.71 -4.21 -3.58
CA PRO A 120 -1.06 -4.45 -2.29
C PRO A 120 0.36 -3.89 -2.25
N TYR A 121 0.54 -2.74 -1.62
CA TYR A 121 1.81 -2.01 -1.53
C TYR A 121 2.96 -2.86 -0.95
N LYS A 122 2.64 -3.73 0.03
CA LYS A 122 3.61 -4.64 0.68
C LYS A 122 4.37 -5.55 -0.29
N VAL A 123 3.73 -5.99 -1.38
CA VAL A 123 4.42 -6.80 -2.40
C VAL A 123 5.55 -6.01 -3.05
N PHE A 124 5.28 -4.76 -3.40
CA PHE A 124 6.27 -3.90 -4.06
C PHE A 124 7.40 -3.46 -3.13
N THR A 125 7.12 -3.28 -1.83
CA THR A 125 8.18 -2.97 -0.86
C THR A 125 9.13 -4.14 -0.67
N ILE A 126 8.62 -5.36 -0.59
CA ILE A 126 9.44 -6.57 -0.53
C ILE A 126 10.22 -6.75 -1.83
N CYS A 127 9.58 -6.62 -2.98
CA CYS A 127 10.26 -6.70 -4.29
C CYS A 127 11.37 -5.65 -4.42
N ALA A 128 11.14 -4.40 -3.99
CA ALA A 128 12.15 -3.35 -3.99
C ALA A 128 13.38 -3.73 -3.14
N GLY A 129 13.15 -4.41 -2.00
CA GLY A 129 14.21 -4.95 -1.16
C GLY A 129 14.98 -6.08 -1.83
N VAL A 130 14.26 -7.09 -2.36
CA VAL A 130 14.87 -8.23 -3.09
C VAL A 130 15.67 -7.73 -4.30
N MET A 131 15.17 -6.73 -5.02
CA MET A 131 15.85 -6.11 -6.16
C MET A 131 16.95 -5.12 -5.75
N GLN A 132 17.24 -4.97 -4.46
CA GLN A 132 18.28 -4.10 -3.90
C GLN A 132 18.19 -2.65 -4.43
N MET A 133 16.98 -2.14 -4.60
CA MET A 133 16.76 -0.75 -4.98
C MET A 133 17.43 0.19 -3.98
N ALA A 134 18.01 1.31 -4.45
CA ALA A 134 18.61 2.30 -3.56
C ALA A 134 17.59 2.77 -2.51
N PHE A 135 17.93 2.66 -1.21
CA PHE A 135 17.02 2.87 -0.09
C PHE A 135 16.42 4.27 -0.02
N ILE A 136 17.25 5.31 -0.23
CA ILE A 136 16.78 6.71 -0.15
C ILE A 136 15.76 7.03 -1.25
N PRO A 137 16.01 6.76 -2.55
CA PRO A 137 14.99 6.89 -3.59
C PRO A 137 13.73 6.09 -3.31
N PHE A 138 13.84 4.86 -2.78
CA PHE A 138 12.68 4.07 -2.35
C PHE A 138 11.84 4.80 -1.30
N VAL A 139 12.45 5.28 -0.20
CA VAL A 139 11.74 5.95 0.90
C VAL A 139 11.07 7.24 0.42
N ILE A 140 11.77 8.07 -0.37
CA ILE A 140 11.21 9.32 -0.89
C ILE A 140 10.01 9.03 -1.80
N THR A 141 10.15 8.11 -2.73
CA THR A 141 9.09 7.75 -3.68
C THR A 141 7.89 7.14 -2.96
N ALA A 142 8.15 6.24 -2.03
CA ALA A 142 7.12 5.64 -1.17
C ALA A 142 6.36 6.71 -0.40
N PHE A 143 7.06 7.67 0.21
CA PHE A 143 6.41 8.75 0.95
C PHE A 143 5.57 9.64 0.03
N VAL A 144 6.11 10.10 -1.09
CA VAL A 144 5.38 10.97 -2.02
C VAL A 144 4.12 10.29 -2.55
N SER A 145 4.23 9.04 -2.99
CA SER A 145 3.10 8.29 -3.55
C SER A 145 2.01 7.99 -2.51
N ARG A 146 2.40 7.49 -1.33
CA ARG A 146 1.45 7.18 -0.23
C ARG A 146 0.81 8.45 0.32
N PHE A 147 1.59 9.53 0.49
CA PHE A 147 1.04 10.80 0.94
C PHE A 147 0.07 11.39 -0.09
N ALA A 148 0.42 11.39 -1.39
CA ALA A 148 -0.46 11.85 -2.45
C ALA A 148 -1.79 11.08 -2.47
N ARG A 149 -1.76 9.76 -2.30
CA ARG A 149 -2.95 8.93 -2.19
C ARG A 149 -3.79 9.28 -0.96
N PHE A 150 -3.18 9.28 0.24
CA PHE A 150 -3.92 9.51 1.47
C PHE A 150 -4.47 10.93 1.59
N ILE A 151 -3.73 11.94 1.11
CA ILE A 151 -4.24 13.31 1.11
C ILE A 151 -5.40 13.47 0.12
N LEU A 152 -5.36 12.80 -1.03
CA LEU A 152 -6.46 12.76 -1.97
C LEU A 152 -7.71 12.16 -1.32
N VAL A 153 -7.59 10.96 -0.72
CA VAL A 153 -8.70 10.28 -0.04
C VAL A 153 -9.24 11.12 1.12
N ALA A 154 -8.37 11.66 1.97
CA ALA A 154 -8.76 12.45 3.14
C ALA A 154 -9.47 13.75 2.75
N LYS A 155 -8.97 14.49 1.74
CA LYS A 155 -9.60 15.72 1.25
C LYS A 155 -10.93 15.45 0.56
N LEU A 156 -11.00 14.42 -0.26
CA LEU A 156 -12.25 14.03 -0.93
C LEU A 156 -13.30 13.58 0.10
N ALA A 157 -12.92 12.84 1.13
CA ALA A 157 -13.81 12.46 2.22
C ALA A 157 -14.28 13.70 3.03
N ALA A 158 -13.37 14.61 3.34
CA ALA A 158 -13.68 15.85 4.08
C ALA A 158 -14.64 16.77 3.31
N TRP A 159 -14.57 16.76 1.98
CA TRP A 159 -15.39 17.62 1.12
C TRP A 159 -16.73 16.98 0.72
N GLY A 160 -16.73 15.68 0.43
CA GLY A 160 -17.87 14.98 -0.20
C GLY A 160 -18.88 14.35 0.76
N GLY A 161 -18.59 14.26 2.05
CA GLY A 161 -19.48 13.64 3.04
C GLY A 161 -19.71 12.13 2.82
N GLU A 162 -20.71 11.55 3.55
CA GLU A 162 -20.97 10.10 3.57
C GLU A 162 -21.32 9.50 2.21
N LYS A 163 -22.13 10.20 1.41
CA LYS A 163 -22.54 9.71 0.07
C LYS A 163 -21.34 9.55 -0.88
N PHE A 164 -20.38 10.47 -0.78
CA PHE A 164 -19.18 10.43 -1.61
C PHE A 164 -18.18 9.37 -1.09
N ALA A 165 -18.03 9.23 0.21
CA ALA A 165 -17.19 8.22 0.83
C ALA A 165 -17.64 6.79 0.46
N ALA A 166 -18.95 6.52 0.46
CA ALA A 166 -19.51 5.24 0.03
C ALA A 166 -19.24 4.95 -1.45
N LYS A 167 -19.37 5.97 -2.32
CA LYS A 167 -19.07 5.87 -3.76
C LYS A 167 -17.59 5.64 -4.02
N LEU A 168 -16.72 6.35 -3.31
CA LEU A 168 -15.26 6.18 -3.37
C LEU A 168 -14.84 4.76 -2.99
N ARG A 169 -15.37 4.24 -1.89
CA ARG A 169 -15.08 2.87 -1.44
C ARG A 169 -15.44 1.85 -2.51
N LYS A 170 -16.64 1.96 -3.09
CA LYS A 170 -17.07 1.08 -4.17
C LYS A 170 -16.19 1.21 -5.43
N SER A 171 -15.80 2.44 -5.77
CA SER A 171 -14.92 2.69 -6.93
C SER A 171 -13.50 2.13 -6.72
N ILE A 172 -12.92 2.28 -5.52
CA ILE A 172 -11.60 1.72 -5.19
C ILE A 172 -11.63 0.19 -5.25
N GLU A 173 -12.72 -0.42 -4.76
CA GLU A 173 -12.88 -1.87 -4.80
C GLU A 173 -13.03 -2.38 -6.24
N VAL A 174 -13.84 -1.71 -7.06
CA VAL A 174 -14.02 -2.04 -8.49
C VAL A 174 -12.72 -1.85 -9.27
N ILE A 175 -12.02 -0.74 -9.07
CA ILE A 175 -10.72 -0.48 -9.73
C ILE A 175 -9.69 -1.52 -9.29
N GLY A 176 -9.62 -1.86 -8.00
CA GLY A 176 -8.71 -2.88 -7.48
C GLY A 176 -8.93 -4.24 -8.14
N TRP A 177 -10.18 -4.70 -8.19
CA TRP A 177 -10.53 -5.96 -8.85
C TRP A 177 -10.33 -5.92 -10.36
N SER A 178 -10.60 -4.77 -11.01
CA SER A 178 -10.34 -4.59 -12.45
C SER A 178 -8.85 -4.71 -12.79
N VAL A 179 -7.97 -4.15 -11.97
CA VAL A 179 -6.52 -4.26 -12.15
C VAL A 179 -6.04 -5.69 -11.94
N VAL A 180 -6.56 -6.40 -10.93
CA VAL A 180 -6.25 -7.81 -10.71
C VAL A 180 -6.74 -8.66 -11.89
N ALA A 181 -7.98 -8.45 -12.35
CA ALA A 181 -8.52 -9.15 -13.50
C ALA A 181 -7.70 -8.88 -14.76
N LEU A 182 -7.31 -7.63 -15.01
CA LEU A 182 -6.47 -7.25 -16.14
C LEU A 182 -5.09 -7.93 -16.08
N ALA A 183 -4.47 -7.96 -14.90
CA ALA A 183 -3.17 -8.64 -14.70
C ALA A 183 -3.27 -10.15 -14.96
N VAL A 184 -4.35 -10.79 -14.51
CA VAL A 184 -4.61 -12.21 -14.77
C VAL A 184 -4.86 -12.47 -16.26
N ILE A 185 -5.63 -11.61 -16.93
CA ILE A 185 -5.88 -11.71 -18.37
C ILE A 185 -4.58 -11.57 -19.16
N ILE A 186 -3.76 -10.56 -18.83
CA ILE A 186 -2.45 -10.36 -19.48
C ILE A 186 -1.57 -11.58 -19.26
N TYR A 187 -1.52 -12.14 -18.04
CA TYR A 187 -0.75 -13.34 -17.74
C TYR A 187 -1.20 -14.55 -18.59
N ILE A 188 -2.52 -14.73 -18.77
CA ILE A 188 -3.08 -15.83 -19.58
C ILE A 188 -2.76 -15.66 -21.08
N ILE A 189 -2.79 -14.40 -21.58
CA ILE A 189 -2.53 -14.12 -23.01
C ILE A 189 -1.04 -14.24 -23.36
N LEU A 190 -0.15 -13.91 -22.40
CA LEU A 190 1.31 -13.97 -22.60
C LEU A 190 1.91 -15.37 -22.35
N LYS A 191 1.10 -16.34 -21.89
CA LYS A 191 1.50 -17.72 -21.67
C LYS A 191 1.05 -18.63 -22.84
#